data_6e5b7beb69e098d127cbc12d3faf0367
#
_entry.id   6e5b7beb69e098d127cbc12d3faf0367
#
_cell.length_a   1.000
_cell.length_b   1.000
_cell.length_c   1.000
_cell.angle_alpha   90.00
_cell.angle_beta   90.00
_cell.angle_gamma   90.00
#
_symmetry.space_group_name_H-M   'P 1'
#
loop_
_entity.id
_entity.type
_entity.pdbx_description
1 polymer ?
#
loop_
_entity_poly.entity_id
_entity_poly.type
_entity_poly.pdbx_seq_one_letter_code
_entity_poly.pdbx_strand_id
1 'polypeptide(L)'
;VIMKLSPNVTDITVMAKAVEDAGADAVSLINTLLGMAIDVERRRPMLSTITGGLSGPAVRPIAVRMVWQVCKAVNIPVIGLGGIMNGRDALEFIMAGATAIQVALPTS
;
A
#
# COMPACT_ATOMS: atom_id res chain seq x y z
N VAL A 1 -1.97 -8.78 16.44
CA VAL A 1 -0.98 -8.75 15.36
C VAL A 1 -1.54 -7.96 14.18
N ILE A 2 -0.79 -6.99 13.70
CA ILE A 2 -1.12 -6.23 12.50
C ILE A 2 -0.35 -6.82 11.33
N MET A 3 -1.06 -7.28 10.31
CA MET A 3 -0.44 -7.84 9.11
C MET A 3 -0.39 -6.78 8.02
N LYS A 4 0.79 -6.54 7.47
CA LYS A 4 0.99 -5.60 6.36
C LYS A 4 0.87 -6.35 5.03
N LEU A 5 -0.03 -5.88 4.17
CA LEU A 5 -0.29 -6.51 2.88
C LEU A 5 0.51 -5.85 1.77
N SER A 6 1.03 -6.67 0.85
CA SER A 6 1.73 -6.20 -0.34
C SER A 6 0.72 -5.86 -1.44
N PRO A 7 0.93 -4.76 -2.20
CA PRO A 7 0.08 -4.44 -3.36
C PRO A 7 0.42 -5.27 -4.60
N ASN A 8 1.51 -6.04 -4.55
CA ASN A 8 2.03 -6.78 -5.71
C ASN A 8 1.36 -8.16 -5.81
N VAL A 9 0.02 -8.15 -5.87
CA VAL A 9 -0.82 -9.35 -5.92
C VAL A 9 -1.95 -9.12 -6.92
N THR A 10 -2.53 -10.20 -7.42
CA THR A 10 -3.64 -10.12 -8.37
C THR A 10 -4.93 -9.64 -7.69
N ASP A 11 -5.22 -10.14 -6.50
CA ASP A 11 -6.42 -9.77 -5.73
C ASP A 11 -6.06 -9.61 -4.26
N ILE A 12 -6.00 -8.38 -3.81
CA ILE A 12 -5.65 -8.03 -2.42
C ILE A 12 -6.70 -8.52 -1.42
N THR A 13 -7.96 -8.68 -1.85
CA THR A 13 -9.04 -9.12 -0.95
C THR A 13 -8.88 -10.57 -0.54
N VAL A 14 -8.33 -11.40 -1.41
CA VAL A 14 -8.04 -12.81 -1.08
C VAL A 14 -6.99 -12.89 0.03
N MET A 15 -5.93 -12.10 -0.07
CA MET A 15 -4.90 -12.01 0.96
C MET A 15 -5.47 -11.50 2.28
N ALA A 16 -6.28 -10.44 2.21
CA ALA A 16 -6.88 -9.84 3.40
C ALA A 16 -7.78 -10.83 4.15
N LYS A 17 -8.63 -11.57 3.43
CA LYS A 17 -9.48 -12.61 4.02
C LYS A 17 -8.67 -13.74 4.64
N ALA A 18 -7.60 -14.15 3.97
CA ALA A 18 -6.73 -15.21 4.47
C ALA A 18 -6.09 -14.83 5.81
N VAL A 19 -5.58 -13.60 5.94
CA VAL A 19 -4.96 -13.16 7.19
C VAL A 19 -6.01 -12.91 8.28
N GLU A 20 -7.20 -12.46 7.93
CA GLU A 20 -8.30 -12.35 8.89
C GLU A 20 -8.68 -13.73 9.45
N ASP A 21 -8.83 -14.72 8.58
CA ASP A 21 -9.16 -16.09 8.98
C ASP A 21 -8.05 -16.72 9.83
N ALA A 22 -6.81 -16.31 9.61
CA ALA A 22 -5.67 -16.77 10.40
C ALA A 22 -5.55 -16.09 11.77
N GLY A 23 -6.43 -15.13 12.07
CA GLY A 23 -6.50 -14.49 13.38
C GLY A 23 -5.79 -13.15 13.51
N ALA A 24 -5.49 -12.46 12.42
CA ALA A 24 -4.94 -11.11 12.48
C ALA A 24 -5.91 -10.17 13.17
N ASP A 25 -5.41 -9.26 13.99
CA ASP A 25 -6.20 -8.25 14.69
C ASP A 25 -6.52 -7.05 13.80
N ALA A 26 -5.64 -6.74 12.84
CA ALA A 26 -5.80 -5.66 11.88
C ALA A 26 -4.94 -5.93 10.66
N VAL A 27 -5.25 -5.25 9.56
CA VAL A 27 -4.42 -5.26 8.36
C VAL A 27 -3.99 -3.85 8.04
N SER A 28 -2.77 -3.69 7.53
CA SER A 28 -2.29 -2.43 6.98
C SER A 28 -1.93 -2.62 5.52
N LEU A 29 -2.22 -1.63 4.69
CA LEU A 29 -1.84 -1.62 3.29
C LEU A 29 -1.66 -0.19 2.80
N ILE A 30 -0.75 0.08 1.90
CA ILE A 30 0.02 -0.88 1.10
C ILE A 30 1.51 -0.70 1.36
N ASN A 31 2.31 -1.72 1.02
CA ASN A 31 3.74 -1.58 0.89
C ASN A 31 4.05 -0.94 -0.47
N THR A 32 5.33 -0.82 -0.83
CA THR A 32 5.72 -0.24 -2.11
C THR A 32 5.33 -1.13 -3.28
N LEU A 33 5.00 -0.52 -4.42
CA LEU A 33 4.82 -1.24 -5.67
C LEU A 33 6.18 -1.55 -6.29
N LEU A 34 6.30 -2.72 -6.91
CA LEU A 34 7.51 -3.11 -7.61
C LEU A 34 7.64 -2.30 -8.89
N GLY A 35 8.76 -1.63 -9.04
CA GLY A 35 9.04 -0.80 -10.20
C GLY A 35 10.46 -0.99 -10.70
N MET A 36 10.78 -0.32 -11.80
CA MET A 36 12.08 -0.40 -12.43
C MET A 36 12.33 0.88 -13.22
N ALA A 37 13.58 1.27 -13.31
CA ALA A 37 14.01 2.32 -14.24
C ALA A 37 15.23 1.83 -15.03
N ILE A 38 15.32 2.26 -16.27
CA ILE A 38 16.41 1.89 -17.18
C ILE A 38 17.22 3.13 -17.50
N ASP A 39 18.54 3.02 -17.35
CA ASP A 39 19.48 4.01 -17.84
C ASP A 39 19.65 3.78 -19.35
N VAL A 40 18.96 4.60 -20.15
CA VAL A 40 18.93 4.43 -21.62
C VAL A 40 20.27 4.64 -22.27
N GLU A 41 21.13 5.46 -21.67
CA GLU A 41 22.47 5.72 -22.23
C GLU A 41 23.42 4.56 -21.99
N ARG A 42 23.34 3.97 -20.79
CA ARG A 42 24.14 2.80 -20.42
C ARG A 42 23.50 1.48 -20.78
N ARG A 43 22.23 1.50 -21.18
CA ARG A 43 21.43 0.33 -21.58
C ARG A 43 21.39 -0.76 -20.53
N ARG A 44 21.19 -0.35 -19.27
CA ARG A 44 21.10 -1.25 -18.12
C ARG A 44 20.17 -0.68 -17.06
N PRO A 45 19.68 -1.52 -16.13
CA PRO A 45 18.87 -1.01 -15.03
C PRO A 45 19.59 0.06 -14.21
N MET A 46 18.87 1.08 -13.78
CA MET A 46 19.42 2.15 -12.93
C MET A 46 19.76 1.66 -11.54
N LEU A 47 19.00 0.70 -11.02
CA LEU A 47 19.19 0.15 -9.68
C LEU A 47 20.07 -1.11 -9.75
N SER A 48 21.00 -1.25 -8.80
CA SER A 48 21.83 -2.44 -8.69
C SER A 48 20.99 -3.70 -8.39
N THR A 49 19.83 -3.53 -7.78
CA THR A 49 18.87 -4.60 -7.49
C THR A 49 17.96 -4.92 -8.68
N ILE A 50 18.13 -4.22 -9.81
CA ILE A 50 17.32 -4.28 -11.04
C ILE A 50 15.94 -3.67 -10.82
N THR A 51 15.17 -4.13 -9.85
CA THR A 51 13.86 -3.57 -9.48
C THR A 51 13.92 -2.93 -8.11
N GLY A 52 12.94 -2.12 -7.80
CA GLY A 52 12.83 -1.46 -6.50
C GLY A 52 11.40 -1.06 -6.20
N GLY A 53 11.19 -0.53 -5.01
CA GLY A 53 9.86 -0.11 -4.57
C GLY A 53 9.50 1.28 -5.09
N LEU A 54 8.31 1.40 -5.65
CA LEU A 54 7.70 2.69 -5.98
C LEU A 54 6.82 3.13 -4.81
N SER A 55 7.05 4.35 -4.33
CA SER A 55 6.27 4.96 -3.26
C SER A 55 5.97 6.42 -3.59
N GLY A 56 5.39 7.16 -2.66
CA GLY A 56 5.07 8.56 -2.82
C GLY A 56 3.68 8.80 -3.43
N PRO A 57 3.36 10.04 -3.84
CA PRO A 57 2.02 10.41 -4.28
C PRO A 57 1.47 9.59 -5.46
N ALA A 58 2.35 9.07 -6.30
CA ALA A 58 1.95 8.28 -7.48
C ALA A 58 1.20 7.01 -7.11
N VAL A 59 1.45 6.42 -5.93
CA VAL A 59 0.80 5.18 -5.50
C VAL A 59 -0.52 5.41 -4.76
N ARG A 60 -0.83 6.67 -4.39
CA ARG A 60 -2.02 6.98 -3.60
C ARG A 60 -3.32 6.48 -4.22
N PRO A 61 -3.63 6.69 -5.50
CA PRO A 61 -4.87 6.17 -6.08
C PRO A 61 -4.97 4.66 -6.02
N ILE A 62 -3.86 3.97 -6.16
CA ILE A 62 -3.82 2.50 -6.06
C ILE A 62 -4.06 2.07 -4.61
N ALA A 63 -3.41 2.74 -3.66
CA ALA A 63 -3.58 2.46 -2.23
C ALA A 63 -5.02 2.71 -1.77
N VAL A 64 -5.63 3.82 -2.19
CA VAL A 64 -7.02 4.15 -1.85
C VAL A 64 -7.97 3.07 -2.38
N ARG A 65 -7.80 2.65 -3.62
CA ARG A 65 -8.61 1.58 -4.21
C ARG A 65 -8.47 0.27 -3.43
N MET A 66 -7.25 -0.12 -3.11
CA MET A 66 -7.00 -1.37 -2.37
C MET A 66 -7.60 -1.32 -0.97
N VAL A 67 -7.45 -0.20 -0.26
CA VAL A 67 -8.08 -0.01 1.05
C VAL A 67 -9.59 -0.13 0.95
N TRP A 68 -10.20 0.50 -0.05
CA TRP A 68 -11.64 0.43 -0.28
C TRP A 68 -12.12 -1.01 -0.49
N GLN A 69 -11.39 -1.77 -1.31
CA GLN A 69 -11.72 -3.17 -1.58
C GLN A 69 -11.56 -4.04 -0.33
N VAL A 70 -10.48 -3.87 0.41
CA VAL A 70 -10.21 -4.65 1.61
C VAL A 70 -11.23 -4.34 2.71
N CYS A 71 -11.60 -3.07 2.90
CA CYS A 71 -12.59 -2.68 3.91
C CYS A 71 -13.94 -3.34 3.67
N LYS A 72 -14.29 -3.65 2.43
CA LYS A 72 -15.51 -4.39 2.10
C LYS A 72 -15.38 -5.89 2.33
N ALA A 73 -14.17 -6.41 2.31
CA ALA A 73 -13.91 -7.85 2.35
C ALA A 73 -13.70 -8.39 3.77
N VAL A 74 -13.23 -7.55 4.69
CA VAL A 74 -12.87 -7.99 6.04
C VAL A 74 -13.62 -7.17 7.10
N ASN A 75 -13.71 -7.73 8.31
CA ASN A 75 -14.36 -7.06 9.45
C ASN A 75 -13.35 -6.48 10.45
N ILE A 76 -12.08 -6.81 10.30
CA ILE A 76 -11.02 -6.28 11.17
C ILE A 76 -10.63 -4.87 10.71
N PRO A 77 -10.05 -4.06 11.63
CA PRO A 77 -9.59 -2.71 11.28
C PRO A 77 -8.60 -2.70 10.14
N VAL A 78 -8.71 -1.69 9.27
CA VAL A 78 -7.83 -1.49 8.12
C VAL A 78 -7.07 -0.18 8.30
N ILE A 79 -5.75 -0.26 8.22
CA ILE A 79 -4.86 0.89 8.33
C ILE A 79 -4.33 1.20 6.94
N GLY A 80 -4.63 2.40 6.44
CA GLY A 80 -4.21 2.82 5.11
C GLY A 80 -2.89 3.57 5.13
N LEU A 81 -2.03 3.27 4.17
CA LEU A 81 -0.80 4.03 3.93
C LEU A 81 -0.44 3.97 2.46
N GLY A 82 0.21 5.02 1.98
CA GLY A 82 0.69 5.12 0.60
C GLY A 82 0.40 6.46 -0.03
N GLY A 83 1.43 7.26 -0.20
CA GLY A 83 1.34 8.54 -0.91
C GLY A 83 0.57 9.64 -0.19
N ILE A 84 0.44 9.57 1.13
CA ILE A 84 -0.26 10.59 1.92
C ILE A 84 0.70 11.75 2.17
N MET A 85 0.37 12.91 1.60
CA MET A 85 1.21 14.11 1.70
C MET A 85 0.57 15.21 2.54
N ASN A 86 -0.75 15.18 2.74
CA ASN A 86 -1.48 16.22 3.47
C ASN A 86 -2.78 15.65 4.05
N GLY A 87 -3.53 16.51 4.78
CA GLY A 87 -4.78 16.09 5.40
C GLY A 87 -5.87 15.70 4.42
N ARG A 88 -5.88 16.27 3.23
CA ARG A 88 -6.85 15.92 2.18
C ARG A 88 -6.61 14.50 1.68
N ASP A 89 -5.35 14.13 1.48
CA ASP A 89 -4.98 12.75 1.09
C ASP A 89 -5.39 11.77 2.19
N ALA A 90 -5.17 12.13 3.46
CA ALA A 90 -5.58 11.32 4.59
C ALA A 90 -7.09 11.07 4.61
N LEU A 91 -7.89 12.10 4.28
CA LEU A 91 -9.34 11.98 4.22
C LEU A 91 -9.79 10.99 3.14
N GLU A 92 -9.08 10.90 2.02
CA GLU A 92 -9.41 9.91 0.99
C GLU A 92 -9.38 8.49 1.54
N PHE A 93 -8.37 8.18 2.35
CA PHE A 93 -8.25 6.86 2.99
C PHE A 93 -9.37 6.60 3.99
N ILE A 94 -9.69 7.59 4.80
CA ILE A 94 -10.78 7.47 5.79
C ILE A 94 -12.12 7.30 5.08
N MET A 95 -12.36 8.05 4.02
CA MET A 95 -13.60 7.95 3.23
C MET A 95 -13.67 6.61 2.47
N ALA A 96 -12.54 6.01 2.14
CA ALA A 96 -12.50 4.67 1.56
C ALA A 96 -12.81 3.57 2.59
N GLY A 97 -12.81 3.90 3.88
CA GLY A 97 -13.18 2.98 4.95
C GLY A 97 -12.07 2.68 5.95
N ALA A 98 -10.89 3.23 5.77
CA ALA A 98 -9.78 2.99 6.70
C ALA A 98 -10.13 3.46 8.11
N THR A 99 -9.79 2.65 9.11
CA THR A 99 -9.96 2.99 10.52
C THR A 99 -8.89 3.99 10.97
N ALA A 100 -7.69 3.88 10.39
CA ALA A 100 -6.56 4.75 10.70
C ALA A 100 -5.66 4.87 9.48
N ILE A 101 -4.76 5.83 9.51
CA ILE A 101 -3.76 6.02 8.46
C ILE A 101 -2.37 6.03 9.09
N GLN A 102 -1.39 5.73 8.27
CA GLN A 102 0.01 5.84 8.63
C GLN A 102 0.72 6.69 7.58
N VAL A 103 1.45 7.70 8.04
CA VAL A 103 2.21 8.59 7.17
C VAL A 103 3.69 8.35 7.42
N ALA A 104 4.41 8.04 6.33
CA ALA A 104 5.86 7.94 6.41
C ALA A 104 6.44 9.36 6.47
N LEU A 105 7.25 9.63 7.51
CA LEU A 105 7.96 10.89 7.59
C LEU A 105 9.12 10.88 6.59
N PRO A 106 9.36 12.00 5.87
CA PRO A 106 10.50 12.07 4.99
C PRO A 106 11.80 11.92 5.80
N THR A 107 12.63 10.99 5.37
CA THR A 107 13.99 10.87 5.90
C THR A 107 14.87 11.84 5.14
N SER A 108 15.37 12.80 5.83
CA SER A 108 16.34 13.72 5.23
C SER A 108 17.72 13.09 5.15
#